data_00ce66dd6610cd5c7c84b01961ba62a1
#
_entry.id   00ce66dd6610cd5c7c84b01961ba62a1
#
_cell.length_a   1.000
_cell.length_b   1.000
_cell.length_c   1.000
_cell.angle_alpha   90.00
_cell.angle_beta   90.00
_cell.angle_gamma   90.00
#
_symmetry.space_group_name_H-M   'P 1'
#
loop_
_entity.id
_entity.type
_entity.pdbx_description
1 polymer ?
#
loop_
_entity_poly.entity_id
_entity_poly.type
_entity_poly.pdbx_seq_one_letter_code
_entity_poly.pdbx_strand_id
1 'polypeptide(L)'
;MFQGTFGLDTATPVDATAMSDVLFERGLHWASGRSGVVNLIAAHKWFNLAALKGRVDAIAMRREVAEQMSEAEIALAQREARAWMTAH
;
A
#
# COMPACT_ATOMS: atom_id res chain seq x y z
N MET A 1 37.68 -2.11 5.39
CA MET A 1 37.28 -2.43 5.00
C MET A 1 36.35 -2.57 4.97
N PHE A 2 36.16 -2.44 4.77
CA PHE A 2 35.38 -2.67 4.34
C PHE A 2 34.49 -2.77 4.76
N GLN A 3 34.28 -2.95 5.12
CA GLN A 3 33.45 -3.26 5.52
C GLN A 3 32.40 -2.68 6.00
N GLY A 4 32.36 -1.80 6.61
CA GLY A 4 31.29 -1.15 7.21
C GLY A 4 30.32 -0.62 6.29
N THR A 5 30.73 -0.36 5.22
CA THR A 5 29.93 0.15 4.19
C THR A 5 28.78 -0.69 3.88
N PHE A 6 28.81 -1.88 4.23
CA PHE A 6 27.73 -2.71 3.94
C PHE A 6 26.49 -2.33 4.59
N GLY A 7 26.55 -1.87 5.80
CA GLY A 7 25.38 -1.50 6.51
C GLY A 7 24.61 -0.45 5.81
N LEU A 8 25.32 0.42 5.20
CA LEU A 8 24.74 1.46 4.49
C LEU A 8 23.94 0.98 3.36
N ASP A 9 24.47 0.07 2.62
CA ASP A 9 23.83 -0.42 1.46
C ASP A 9 22.54 -1.09 1.76
N THR A 10 22.48 -1.80 2.83
CA THR A 10 21.31 -2.55 3.11
C THR A 10 20.18 -1.69 3.63
N ALA A 11 20.51 -0.65 4.31
CA ALA A 11 19.48 0.15 4.92
C ALA A 11 18.55 0.77 3.91
N THR A 12 19.07 1.29 2.87
CA THR A 12 18.27 2.05 1.93
C THR A 12 17.28 1.26 1.12
N PRO A 13 17.70 0.21 0.45
CA PRO A 13 16.74 -0.56 -0.33
C PRO A 13 15.72 -1.27 0.53
N VAL A 14 16.11 -1.64 1.72
CA VAL A 14 15.20 -2.32 2.59
C VAL A 14 14.03 -1.44 2.95
N ASP A 15 14.28 -0.17 3.19
CA ASP A 15 13.23 0.73 3.56
C ASP A 15 12.16 0.83 2.49
N ALA A 16 12.53 0.93 1.24
CA ALA A 16 11.56 1.04 0.16
C ALA A 16 10.74 -0.23 0.01
N THR A 17 11.40 -1.38 0.05
CA THR A 17 10.72 -2.65 -0.09
C THR A 17 9.82 -2.92 1.10
N ALA A 18 10.34 -2.68 2.29
CA ALA A 18 9.57 -2.93 3.50
C ALA A 18 8.33 -2.05 3.55
N MET A 19 8.44 -0.81 3.09
CA MET A 19 7.28 0.08 3.10
C MET A 19 6.19 -0.42 2.17
N SER A 20 6.55 -0.82 0.94
CA SER A 20 5.55 -1.31 0.00
C SER A 20 4.89 -2.59 0.51
N ASP A 21 5.65 -3.44 1.18
CA ASP A 21 5.10 -4.67 1.75
C ASP A 21 4.15 -4.40 2.90
N VAL A 22 4.48 -3.46 3.76
CA VAL A 22 3.60 -3.07 4.86
C VAL A 22 2.29 -2.51 4.32
N LEU A 23 2.37 -1.66 3.30
CA LEU A 23 1.17 -1.08 2.72
C LEU A 23 0.30 -2.14 2.05
N PHE A 24 0.93 -3.10 1.39
CA PHE A 24 0.21 -4.20 0.76
C PHE A 24 -0.52 -5.04 1.81
N GLU A 25 0.14 -5.35 2.92
CA GLU A 25 -0.47 -6.11 4.00
C GLU A 25 -1.66 -5.37 4.61
N ARG A 26 -1.57 -4.06 4.71
CA ARG A 26 -2.69 -3.27 5.18
C ARG A 26 -3.88 -3.37 4.22
N GLY A 27 -3.61 -3.38 2.92
CA GLY A 27 -4.65 -3.58 1.93
C GLY A 27 -5.34 -4.93 2.10
N LEU A 28 -4.55 -5.99 2.26
CA LEU A 28 -5.08 -7.33 2.48
C LEU A 28 -5.91 -7.40 3.77
N HIS A 29 -5.43 -6.74 4.81
CA HIS A 29 -6.14 -6.73 6.08
C HIS A 29 -7.56 -6.21 5.93
N TRP A 30 -7.73 -5.09 5.23
CA TRP A 30 -9.05 -4.48 5.07
C TRP A 30 -9.91 -5.17 4.01
N ALA A 31 -9.27 -5.76 2.99
CA ALA A 31 -10.00 -6.45 1.94
C ALA A 31 -10.51 -7.81 2.38
N SER A 32 -9.78 -8.48 3.26
CA SER A 32 -10.09 -9.85 3.65
C SER A 32 -11.07 -9.97 4.81
N GLY A 33 -11.28 -8.89 5.53
CA GLY A 33 -12.13 -8.95 6.72
C GLY A 33 -11.47 -9.61 7.91
N ARG A 34 -10.15 -9.70 7.93
CA ARG A 34 -9.42 -10.35 9.03
C ARG A 34 -9.71 -9.73 10.39
N SER A 35 -10.02 -8.43 10.41
CA SER A 35 -10.33 -7.74 11.65
C SER A 35 -11.81 -7.87 12.03
N GLY A 36 -12.58 -8.61 11.25
CA GLY A 36 -14.01 -8.71 11.44
C GLY A 36 -14.81 -7.75 10.59
N VAL A 37 -14.13 -6.84 9.89
CA VAL A 37 -14.78 -5.84 9.05
C VAL A 37 -14.04 -5.74 7.73
N VAL A 38 -14.80 -5.73 6.62
CA VAL A 38 -14.24 -5.43 5.31
C VAL A 38 -14.41 -3.94 5.08
N ASN A 39 -13.35 -3.26 4.69
CA ASN A 39 -13.41 -1.83 4.37
C ASN A 39 -12.73 -1.62 3.03
N LEU A 40 -13.54 -1.54 1.97
CA LEU A 40 -13.00 -1.47 0.62
C LEU A 40 -12.32 -0.15 0.32
N ILE A 41 -12.79 0.94 0.92
CA ILE A 41 -12.15 2.24 0.73
C ILE A 41 -10.73 2.19 1.31
N ALA A 42 -10.59 1.67 2.51
CA ALA A 42 -9.28 1.53 3.13
C ALA A 42 -8.40 0.57 2.33
N ALA A 43 -8.95 -0.56 1.89
CA ALA A 43 -8.20 -1.53 1.10
C ALA A 43 -7.68 -0.88 -0.19
N HIS A 44 -8.52 -0.16 -0.89
CA HIS A 44 -8.13 0.51 -2.13
C HIS A 44 -7.01 1.52 -1.89
N LYS A 45 -7.16 2.31 -0.83
CA LYS A 45 -6.15 3.29 -0.43
C LYS A 45 -4.79 2.62 -0.24
N TRP A 46 -4.75 1.55 0.56
CA TRP A 46 -3.47 0.91 0.89
C TRP A 46 -2.87 0.18 -0.30
N PHE A 47 -3.69 -0.47 -1.15
CA PHE A 47 -3.18 -1.08 -2.36
C PHE A 47 -2.64 -0.04 -3.33
N ASN A 48 -3.32 1.10 -3.43
CA ASN A 48 -2.86 2.19 -4.28
C ASN A 48 -1.49 2.68 -3.82
N LEU A 49 -1.33 2.89 -2.52
CA LEU A 49 -0.05 3.33 -1.97
C LEU A 49 1.04 2.28 -2.14
N ALA A 50 0.71 1.00 -1.97
CA ALA A 50 1.67 -0.07 -2.18
C ALA A 50 2.16 -0.09 -3.63
N ALA A 51 1.25 0.11 -4.58
CA ALA A 51 1.60 0.15 -5.99
C ALA A 51 2.53 1.34 -6.29
N LEU A 52 2.23 2.49 -5.70
CA LEU A 52 3.07 3.68 -5.90
C LEU A 52 4.47 3.50 -5.31
N LYS A 53 4.59 2.65 -4.30
CA LYS A 53 5.90 2.37 -3.69
C LYS A 53 6.61 1.18 -4.34
N GLY A 54 6.06 0.66 -5.43
CA GLY A 54 6.74 -0.35 -6.24
C GLY A 54 6.21 -1.76 -6.14
N ARG A 55 5.14 -1.99 -5.39
CA ARG A 55 4.57 -3.32 -5.28
C ARG A 55 3.63 -3.57 -6.45
N VAL A 56 4.13 -4.24 -7.48
CA VAL A 56 3.42 -4.38 -8.75
C VAL A 56 2.12 -5.16 -8.64
N ASP A 57 2.11 -6.21 -7.84
CA ASP A 57 0.90 -7.01 -7.68
C ASP A 57 -0.23 -6.26 -6.96
N ALA A 58 0.10 -5.15 -6.30
CA ALA A 58 -0.92 -4.32 -5.68
C ALA A 58 -1.84 -3.67 -6.72
N ILE A 59 -1.38 -3.50 -7.96
CA ILE A 59 -2.19 -2.92 -9.01
C ILE A 59 -3.39 -3.82 -9.31
N ALA A 60 -3.17 -5.12 -9.42
CA ALA A 60 -4.24 -6.07 -9.67
C ALA A 60 -5.21 -6.12 -8.49
N MET A 61 -4.68 -6.09 -7.27
CA MET A 61 -5.51 -6.11 -6.07
C MET A 61 -6.37 -4.86 -5.97
N ARG A 62 -5.80 -3.71 -6.28
CA ARG A 62 -6.55 -2.46 -6.28
C ARG A 62 -7.70 -2.51 -7.28
N ARG A 63 -7.42 -3.08 -8.46
CA ARG A 63 -8.44 -3.19 -9.50
C ARG A 63 -9.58 -4.11 -9.07
N GLU A 64 -9.26 -5.22 -8.43
CA GLU A 64 -10.28 -6.15 -7.94
C GLU A 64 -11.18 -5.48 -6.90
N VAL A 65 -10.59 -4.74 -5.99
CA VAL A 65 -11.35 -4.03 -4.96
C VAL A 65 -12.24 -2.98 -5.63
N ALA A 66 -11.70 -2.26 -6.60
CA ALA A 66 -12.45 -1.20 -7.26
C ALA A 66 -13.71 -1.72 -7.97
N GLU A 67 -13.68 -2.96 -8.43
CA GLU A 67 -14.85 -3.55 -9.08
C GLU A 67 -16.05 -3.65 -8.16
N GLN A 68 -15.83 -3.62 -6.87
CA GLN A 68 -16.90 -3.72 -5.87
C GLN A 68 -17.24 -2.36 -5.28
N MET A 69 -16.69 -1.28 -5.81
CA MET A 69 -16.83 0.05 -5.23
C MET A 69 -17.53 0.99 -6.20
N SER A 70 -18.21 1.99 -5.66
CA SER A 70 -18.77 3.05 -6.47
C SER A 70 -17.66 4.02 -6.89
N GLU A 71 -17.97 4.83 -7.90
CA GLU A 71 -17.01 5.84 -8.34
C GLU A 71 -16.70 6.83 -7.22
N ALA A 72 -17.69 7.17 -6.43
CA ALA A 72 -17.50 8.09 -5.31
C ALA A 72 -16.58 7.50 -4.26
N GLU A 73 -16.71 6.20 -3.99
CA GLU A 73 -15.86 5.52 -3.04
C GLU A 73 -14.43 5.44 -3.54
N ILE A 74 -14.24 5.15 -4.83
CA ILE A 74 -12.91 5.12 -5.42
C ILE A 74 -12.26 6.50 -5.31
N ALA A 75 -13.03 7.55 -5.62
CA ALA A 75 -12.51 8.91 -5.54
C ALA A 75 -12.08 9.26 -4.11
N LEU A 76 -12.87 8.83 -3.13
CA LEU A 76 -12.52 9.06 -1.74
C LEU A 76 -11.23 8.33 -1.36
N ALA A 77 -11.12 7.06 -1.76
CA ALA A 77 -9.91 6.28 -1.49
C ALA A 77 -8.68 6.94 -2.10
N GLN A 78 -8.83 7.46 -3.31
CA GLN A 78 -7.73 8.14 -3.99
C GLN A 78 -7.33 9.43 -3.26
N ARG A 79 -8.31 10.18 -2.78
CA ARG A 79 -8.02 11.40 -2.01
C ARG A 79 -7.30 11.07 -0.71
N GLU A 80 -7.73 10.01 -0.05
CA GLU A 80 -7.09 9.59 1.19
C GLU A 80 -5.66 9.11 0.96
N ALA A 81 -5.42 8.43 -0.15
CA ALA A 81 -4.07 8.01 -0.50
C ALA A 81 -3.17 9.23 -0.71
N ARG A 82 -3.67 10.23 -1.43
CA ARG A 82 -2.88 11.45 -1.65
C ARG A 82 -2.60 12.20 -0.35
N ALA A 83 -3.59 12.24 0.53
CA ALA A 83 -3.40 12.89 1.82
C ALA A 83 -2.33 12.17 2.65
N TRP A 84 -2.34 10.85 2.62
CA TRP A 84 -1.33 10.07 3.32
C TRP A 84 0.06 10.33 2.76
N MET A 85 0.18 10.41 1.44
CA MET A 85 1.47 10.71 0.79
C MET A 85 1.99 12.08 1.18
N THR A 86 1.10 13.05 1.31
CA THR A 86 1.50 14.40 1.70
C THR A 86 1.98 14.44 3.15
N ALA A 87 1.39 13.65 4.01
CA ALA A 87 1.73 13.63 5.43
C ALA A 87 2.96 12.79 5.73
N HIS A 88 3.31 11.89 4.86
CA HIS A 88 4.40 10.96 5.08
C HIS A 88 5.41 11.04 3.95
#